data_2a1853514ceeccee58973327ac52af96
#
_entry.id   2a1853514ceeccee58973327ac52af96
#
_cell.length_a   1.000
_cell.length_b   1.000
_cell.length_c   1.000
_cell.angle_alpha   90.00
_cell.angle_beta   90.00
_cell.angle_gamma   90.00
#
_symmetry.space_group_name_H-M   'P 1'
#
loop_
_entity.id
_entity.type
_entity.pdbx_description
1 polymer ?
#
loop_
_entity_poly.entity_id
_entity_poly.type
_entity_poly.pdbx_seq_one_letter_code
_entity_poly.pdbx_strand_id
1 'polypeptide(L)'
;MNAIIEQSEREFPYECCGFVIGEGPREQVRPITNIQNRKHAENPAAFPRDGRTAYLMDPREHLAVLEETDRAKLPLRFVYHSHPDHDAYFSATDRARACSFDPKEPDYPDTAYLVISVLNGKFARAAAFAWDPEAADFVETPLTIE
;
A
#
# COMPACT_ATOMS: atom_id res chain seq x y z
N MET A 1 12.96 -4.56 -0.58
CA MET A 1 12.60 -3.79 0.64
C MET A 1 13.32 -2.45 0.74
N ASN A 2 14.63 -2.39 0.45
CA ASN A 2 15.38 -1.11 0.55
C ASN A 2 14.76 0.02 -0.27
N ALA A 3 14.33 -0.23 -1.50
CA ALA A 3 13.71 0.78 -2.35
C ALA A 3 12.42 1.34 -1.73
N ILE A 4 11.64 0.50 -1.05
CA ILE A 4 10.42 0.91 -0.39
C ILE A 4 10.74 1.77 0.85
N ILE A 5 11.74 1.37 1.63
CA ILE A 5 12.20 2.13 2.79
C ILE A 5 12.69 3.51 2.36
N GLU A 6 13.54 3.57 1.33
CA GLU A 6 14.06 4.84 0.80
C GLU A 6 12.91 5.75 0.32
N GLN A 7 11.93 5.20 -0.39
CA GLN A 7 10.77 5.96 -0.82
C GLN A 7 9.98 6.50 0.38
N SER A 8 9.73 5.65 1.38
CA SER A 8 8.94 6.02 2.55
C SER A 8 9.60 7.14 3.38
N GLU A 9 10.92 7.12 3.49
CA GLU A 9 11.66 8.18 4.17
C GLU A 9 11.69 9.46 3.34
N ARG A 10 11.88 9.35 2.02
CA ARG A 10 11.93 10.49 1.12
C ARG A 10 10.60 11.24 1.04
N GLU A 11 9.48 10.52 1.03
CA GLU A 11 8.15 11.11 0.92
C GLU A 11 7.56 11.56 2.25
N PHE A 12 8.20 11.20 3.38
CA PHE A 12 7.80 11.70 4.70
C PHE A 12 7.68 13.23 4.67
N PRO A 13 6.68 13.89 5.25
CA PRO A 13 5.65 13.40 6.19
C PRO A 13 4.37 12.85 5.55
N TYR A 14 4.39 12.55 4.26
CA TYR A 14 3.25 12.02 3.55
C TYR A 14 3.37 10.51 3.35
N GLU A 15 2.23 9.83 3.25
CA GLU A 15 2.21 8.40 2.94
C GLU A 15 2.74 8.18 1.52
N CYS A 16 3.66 7.26 1.37
CA CYS A 16 4.02 6.72 0.06
C CYS A 16 3.19 5.48 -0.25
N CYS A 17 3.11 5.12 -1.51
CA CYS A 17 2.37 3.93 -1.93
C CYS A 17 2.98 3.32 -3.19
N GLY A 18 2.59 2.08 -3.48
CA GLY A 18 3.04 1.38 -4.66
C GLY A 18 2.69 -0.10 -4.64
N PHE A 19 3.28 -0.82 -5.57
CA PHE A 19 3.10 -2.26 -5.73
C PHE A 19 4.44 -2.96 -5.76
N VAL A 20 4.42 -4.23 -5.35
CA VAL A 20 5.51 -5.17 -5.62
C VAL A 20 4.93 -6.23 -6.55
N ILE A 21 5.54 -6.39 -7.72
CA ILE A 21 5.13 -7.35 -8.74
C ILE A 21 6.24 -8.37 -8.99
N GLY A 22 5.87 -9.54 -9.48
CA GLY A 22 6.82 -10.63 -9.71
C GLY A 22 7.13 -11.40 -8.45
N GLU A 23 8.04 -12.36 -8.58
CA GLU A 23 8.48 -13.18 -7.45
C GLU A 23 9.92 -13.64 -7.65
N GLY A 24 10.60 -13.94 -6.55
CA GLY A 24 12.00 -14.36 -6.57
C GLY A 24 12.87 -13.33 -7.29
N PRO A 25 13.73 -13.77 -8.22
CA PRO A 25 14.61 -12.86 -8.97
C PRO A 25 13.88 -11.87 -9.86
N ARG A 26 12.60 -12.07 -10.14
CA ARG A 26 11.76 -11.20 -10.98
C ARG A 26 10.97 -10.18 -10.16
N GLU A 27 11.14 -10.15 -8.85
CA GLU A 27 10.44 -9.22 -7.98
C GLU A 27 10.87 -7.78 -8.25
N GLN A 28 9.91 -6.89 -8.46
CA GLN A 28 10.15 -5.49 -8.79
C GLN A 28 9.19 -4.59 -8.03
N VAL A 29 9.72 -3.46 -7.56
CA VAL A 29 8.92 -2.42 -6.90
C VAL A 29 8.41 -1.44 -7.96
N ARG A 30 7.14 -1.07 -7.85
CA ARG A 30 6.50 -0.07 -8.70
C ARG A 30 5.94 1.05 -7.81
N PRO A 31 6.72 2.09 -7.55
CA PRO A 31 6.22 3.25 -6.81
C PRO A 31 5.09 3.93 -7.57
N ILE A 32 4.08 4.38 -6.83
CA ILE A 32 2.92 5.08 -7.39
C ILE A 32 2.81 6.44 -6.72
N THR A 33 2.44 7.45 -7.50
CA THR A 33 2.19 8.79 -6.98
C THR A 33 0.97 8.78 -6.07
N ASN A 34 1.12 9.29 -4.85
CA ASN A 34 0.00 9.54 -3.93
C ASN A 34 -0.62 10.89 -4.29
N ILE A 35 -1.87 10.88 -4.78
CA ILE A 35 -2.59 12.10 -5.18
C ILE A 35 -3.53 12.62 -4.10
N GLN A 36 -3.43 12.10 -2.87
CA GLN A 36 -4.33 12.47 -1.78
C GLN A 36 -4.30 13.97 -1.46
N ASN A 37 -3.10 14.58 -1.43
CA ASN A 37 -2.97 16.02 -1.19
C ASN A 37 -3.70 16.85 -2.24
N ARG A 38 -3.57 16.48 -3.50
CA ARG A 38 -4.24 17.16 -4.61
C ARG A 38 -5.76 17.04 -4.47
N LYS A 39 -6.26 15.83 -4.20
CA LYS A 39 -7.69 15.59 -4.04
C LYS A 39 -8.27 16.31 -2.82
N HIS A 40 -7.54 16.33 -1.72
CA HIS A 40 -7.93 17.07 -0.53
C HIS A 40 -8.03 18.58 -0.82
N ALA A 41 -7.06 19.15 -1.54
CA ALA A 41 -7.07 20.56 -1.91
C ALA A 41 -8.21 20.91 -2.87
N GLU A 42 -8.51 20.04 -3.83
CA GLU A 42 -9.58 20.24 -4.82
C GLU A 42 -10.98 20.12 -4.20
N ASN A 43 -11.17 19.17 -3.29
CA ASN A 43 -12.48 18.89 -2.69
C ASN A 43 -12.32 18.35 -1.26
N PRO A 44 -12.08 19.22 -0.27
CA PRO A 44 -11.87 18.79 1.12
C PRO A 44 -13.11 18.13 1.75
N ALA A 45 -14.30 18.38 1.23
CA ALA A 45 -15.51 17.73 1.73
C ALA A 45 -15.55 16.25 1.35
N ALA A 46 -15.16 15.90 0.11
CA ALA A 46 -15.08 14.52 -0.35
C ALA A 46 -13.81 13.82 0.14
N PHE A 47 -12.71 14.57 0.31
CA PHE A 47 -11.41 14.05 0.74
C PHE A 47 -10.95 14.81 1.99
N PRO A 48 -11.51 14.48 3.18
CA PRO A 48 -11.24 15.24 4.41
C PRO A 48 -9.83 15.05 4.96
N ARG A 49 -9.10 14.01 4.52
CA ARG A 49 -7.71 13.76 4.93
C ARG A 49 -6.75 14.16 3.84
N ASP A 50 -5.59 14.70 4.23
CA ASP A 50 -4.47 14.90 3.31
C ASP A 50 -3.55 13.67 3.27
N GLY A 51 -2.43 13.76 2.57
CA GLY A 51 -1.49 12.66 2.39
C GLY A 51 -0.71 12.25 3.64
N ARG A 52 -0.86 12.95 4.77
CA ARG A 52 -0.20 12.57 6.03
C ARG A 52 -0.88 11.38 6.69
N THR A 53 -2.16 11.19 6.46
CA THR A 53 -2.98 10.13 7.09
C THR A 53 -3.78 9.31 6.10
N ALA A 54 -3.55 9.50 4.80
CA ALA A 54 -4.23 8.74 3.76
C ALA A 54 -3.40 8.72 2.48
N TYR A 55 -3.68 7.74 1.64
CA TYR A 55 -3.12 7.72 0.29
C TYR A 55 -4.23 7.41 -0.72
N LEU A 56 -4.04 7.92 -1.93
CA LEU A 56 -4.84 7.57 -3.08
C LEU A 56 -3.90 7.46 -4.27
N MET A 57 -3.80 6.27 -4.83
CA MET A 57 -2.93 6.02 -5.97
C MET A 57 -3.43 6.75 -7.21
N ASP A 58 -2.51 7.34 -7.96
CA ASP A 58 -2.83 7.89 -9.27
C ASP A 58 -3.46 6.80 -10.13
N PRO A 59 -4.70 7.00 -10.65
CA PRO A 59 -5.42 5.94 -11.36
C PRO A 59 -4.74 5.45 -12.63
N ARG A 60 -4.02 6.32 -13.33
CA ARG A 60 -3.31 5.96 -14.57
C ARG A 60 -2.11 5.08 -14.28
N GLU A 61 -1.33 5.45 -13.25
CA GLU A 61 -0.17 4.66 -12.82
C GLU A 61 -0.62 3.32 -12.26
N HIS A 62 -1.70 3.30 -11.47
CA HIS A 62 -2.30 2.07 -10.94
C HIS A 62 -2.69 1.12 -12.06
N LEU A 63 -3.44 1.62 -13.04
CA LEU A 63 -3.88 0.81 -14.19
C LEU A 63 -2.68 0.28 -14.98
N ALA A 64 -1.65 1.10 -15.18
CA ALA A 64 -0.45 0.70 -15.92
C ALA A 64 0.26 -0.48 -15.26
N VAL A 65 0.30 -0.54 -13.92
CA VAL A 65 0.89 -1.68 -13.20
C VAL A 65 0.03 -2.94 -13.39
N LEU A 66 -1.29 -2.82 -13.28
CA LEU A 66 -2.18 -3.96 -13.50
C LEU A 66 -2.07 -4.51 -14.92
N GLU A 67 -1.95 -3.64 -15.91
CA GLU A 67 -1.73 -4.04 -17.31
C GLU A 67 -0.36 -4.72 -17.49
N GLU A 68 0.66 -4.24 -16.82
CA GLU A 68 2.00 -4.84 -16.83
C GLU A 68 1.98 -6.25 -16.25
N THR A 69 1.33 -6.44 -15.09
CA THR A 69 1.23 -7.77 -14.47
C THR A 69 0.50 -8.76 -15.36
N ASP A 70 -0.56 -8.32 -16.02
CA ASP A 70 -1.32 -9.17 -16.93
C ASP A 70 -0.52 -9.54 -18.18
N ARG A 71 0.09 -8.55 -18.82
CA ARG A 71 0.89 -8.75 -20.05
C ARG A 71 2.11 -9.64 -19.82
N ALA A 72 2.84 -9.39 -18.73
CA ALA A 72 4.08 -10.12 -18.42
C ALA A 72 3.85 -11.40 -17.63
N LYS A 73 2.59 -11.71 -17.23
CA LYS A 73 2.25 -12.88 -16.41
C LYS A 73 3.01 -12.88 -15.08
N LEU A 74 3.08 -11.71 -14.44
CA LEU A 74 3.71 -11.53 -13.14
C LEU A 74 2.65 -11.46 -12.05
N PRO A 75 2.86 -12.09 -10.89
CA PRO A 75 1.92 -11.94 -9.78
C PRO A 75 1.98 -10.53 -9.17
N LEU A 76 0.86 -10.03 -8.72
CA LEU A 76 0.78 -8.84 -7.87
C LEU A 76 1.01 -9.30 -6.43
N ARG A 77 2.24 -9.12 -5.92
CA ARG A 77 2.66 -9.68 -4.63
C ARG A 77 2.17 -8.85 -3.45
N PHE A 78 2.43 -7.56 -3.49
CA PHE A 78 2.07 -6.65 -2.41
C PHE A 78 1.51 -5.35 -2.95
N VAL A 79 0.55 -4.81 -2.21
CA VAL A 79 0.23 -3.38 -2.23
C VAL A 79 0.89 -2.79 -0.99
N TYR A 80 1.68 -1.73 -1.11
CA TYR A 80 2.33 -1.15 0.06
C TYR A 80 1.99 0.32 0.24
N HIS A 81 2.04 0.77 1.47
CA HIS A 81 1.99 2.18 1.83
C HIS A 81 2.73 2.41 3.14
N SER A 82 3.04 3.66 3.43
CA SER A 82 3.70 4.04 4.68
C SER A 82 2.74 4.73 5.63
N HIS A 83 3.04 4.61 6.93
CA HIS A 83 2.37 5.31 8.02
C HIS A 83 3.36 6.29 8.65
N PRO A 84 3.36 7.59 8.25
CA PRO A 84 4.20 8.60 8.87
C PRO A 84 3.79 8.84 10.34
N ASP A 85 4.77 8.69 11.25
CA ASP A 85 4.60 8.87 12.69
C ASP A 85 3.53 7.98 13.36
N HIS A 86 3.22 6.84 12.73
CA HIS A 86 2.31 5.83 13.25
C HIS A 86 2.91 4.43 13.09
N ASP A 87 2.44 3.47 13.88
CA ASP A 87 2.90 2.09 13.78
C ASP A 87 2.41 1.41 12.50
N ALA A 88 3.04 0.28 12.16
CA ALA A 88 2.71 -0.53 10.99
C ALA A 88 1.53 -1.46 11.28
N TYR A 89 0.34 -0.90 11.37
CA TYR A 89 -0.90 -1.65 11.54
C TYR A 89 -1.79 -1.47 10.30
N PHE A 90 -2.72 -2.41 10.09
CA PHE A 90 -3.69 -2.30 9.01
C PHE A 90 -4.93 -1.60 9.53
N SER A 91 -5.13 -0.33 9.15
CA SER A 91 -6.20 0.50 9.69
C SER A 91 -7.57 0.12 9.11
N ALA A 92 -8.64 0.59 9.76
CA ALA A 92 -9.99 0.40 9.25
C ALA A 92 -10.17 1.04 7.86
N THR A 93 -9.51 2.17 7.61
CA THR A 93 -9.51 2.83 6.30
C THR A 93 -8.77 1.98 5.26
N ASP A 94 -7.62 1.40 5.63
CA ASP A 94 -6.86 0.51 4.76
C ASP A 94 -7.70 -0.70 4.37
N ARG A 95 -8.36 -1.30 5.36
CA ARG A 95 -9.25 -2.45 5.14
C ARG A 95 -10.41 -2.11 4.21
N ALA A 96 -11.05 -0.97 4.43
CA ALA A 96 -12.17 -0.54 3.60
C ALA A 96 -11.75 -0.36 2.13
N ARG A 97 -10.55 0.16 1.89
CA ARG A 97 -10.00 0.32 0.54
C ARG A 97 -9.61 -1.01 -0.09
N ALA A 98 -9.12 -1.95 0.70
CA ALA A 98 -8.73 -3.28 0.23
C ALA A 98 -9.95 -4.16 -0.09
N CYS A 99 -11.12 -3.81 0.42
CA CYS A 99 -12.40 -4.49 0.18
C CYS A 99 -13.42 -3.48 -0.39
N SER A 100 -13.06 -2.84 -1.50
CA SER A 100 -13.80 -1.68 -2.03
C SER A 100 -15.16 -2.01 -2.62
N PHE A 101 -15.36 -3.24 -3.09
CA PHE A 101 -16.64 -3.69 -3.68
C PHE A 101 -17.53 -4.41 -2.69
N ASP A 102 -16.96 -5.25 -1.84
CA ASP A 102 -17.70 -6.01 -0.82
C ASP A 102 -16.84 -6.06 0.45
N PRO A 103 -17.35 -5.59 1.62
CA PRO A 103 -16.58 -5.65 2.87
C PRO A 103 -16.18 -7.06 3.31
N LYS A 104 -16.78 -8.09 2.71
CA LYS A 104 -16.49 -9.50 3.02
C LYS A 104 -15.50 -10.15 2.07
N GLU A 105 -15.04 -9.43 1.05
CA GLU A 105 -14.15 -9.96 0.03
C GLU A 105 -13.05 -8.95 -0.31
N PRO A 106 -11.77 -9.38 -0.31
CA PRO A 106 -10.68 -8.49 -0.73
C PRO A 106 -10.71 -8.30 -2.25
N ASP A 107 -10.31 -7.10 -2.70
CA ASP A 107 -10.21 -6.81 -4.14
C ASP A 107 -9.15 -7.68 -4.82
N TYR A 108 -8.08 -8.01 -4.07
CA TYR A 108 -6.96 -8.84 -4.54
C TYR A 108 -6.71 -9.97 -3.54
N PRO A 109 -7.43 -11.12 -3.65
CA PRO A 109 -7.38 -12.17 -2.63
C PRO A 109 -6.01 -12.86 -2.47
N ASP A 110 -5.18 -12.82 -3.50
CA ASP A 110 -3.85 -13.46 -3.48
C ASP A 110 -2.72 -12.46 -3.20
N THR A 111 -3.05 -11.21 -2.91
CA THR A 111 -2.09 -10.12 -2.70
C THR A 111 -2.08 -9.73 -1.22
N ALA A 112 -0.88 -9.63 -0.64
CA ALA A 112 -0.72 -9.12 0.71
C ALA A 112 -0.54 -7.60 0.71
N TYR A 113 -0.78 -6.97 1.85
CA TYR A 113 -0.57 -5.55 2.07
C TYR A 113 0.63 -5.35 2.98
N LEU A 114 1.53 -4.47 2.59
CA LEU A 114 2.74 -4.15 3.33
C LEU A 114 2.62 -2.73 3.87
N VAL A 115 2.73 -2.58 5.18
CA VAL A 115 2.67 -1.28 5.85
C VAL A 115 4.03 -0.95 6.44
N ILE A 116 4.51 0.25 6.15
CA ILE A 116 5.84 0.72 6.57
C ILE A 116 5.67 1.83 7.60
N SER A 117 6.11 1.60 8.81
CA SER A 117 6.14 2.65 9.85
C SER A 117 7.38 3.51 9.69
N VAL A 118 7.17 4.82 9.55
CA VAL A 118 8.24 5.82 9.46
C VAL A 118 8.05 6.81 10.61
N LEU A 119 8.92 6.73 11.60
CA LEU A 119 8.86 7.58 12.78
C LEU A 119 9.92 8.69 12.69
N ASN A 120 9.46 9.92 12.77
CA ASN A 120 10.34 11.09 12.69
C ASN A 120 11.26 11.07 11.46
N GLY A 121 10.72 10.64 10.32
CA GLY A 121 11.42 10.59 9.05
C GLY A 121 12.33 9.38 8.83
N LYS A 122 12.32 8.41 9.76
CA LYS A 122 13.16 7.22 9.70
C LYS A 122 12.35 5.93 9.77
N PHE A 123 12.73 4.96 8.97
CA PHE A 123 12.13 3.62 9.00
C PHE A 123 12.22 3.04 10.40
N ALA A 124 11.08 2.54 10.89
CA ALA A 124 11.00 1.93 12.22
C ALA A 124 10.63 0.45 12.14
N ARG A 125 9.61 0.11 11.36
CA ARG A 125 9.09 -1.25 11.30
C ARG A 125 8.27 -1.44 10.03
N ALA A 126 8.20 -2.68 9.54
CA ALA A 126 7.28 -3.08 8.47
C ALA A 126 6.47 -4.29 8.91
N ALA A 127 5.23 -4.38 8.46
CA ALA A 127 4.36 -5.53 8.71
C ALA A 127 3.57 -5.88 7.44
N ALA A 128 3.33 -7.16 7.24
CA ALA A 128 2.55 -7.67 6.12
C ALA A 128 1.21 -8.23 6.63
N PHE A 129 0.16 -7.99 5.86
CA PHE A 129 -1.20 -8.43 6.17
C PHE A 129 -1.78 -9.17 4.98
N ALA A 130 -2.31 -10.36 5.21
CA ALA A 130 -2.93 -11.18 4.19
C ALA A 130 -4.36 -11.52 4.57
N TRP A 131 -5.20 -11.72 3.56
CA TRP A 131 -6.59 -12.11 3.79
C TRP A 131 -6.67 -13.54 4.33
N ASP A 132 -7.37 -13.70 5.45
CA ASP A 132 -7.71 -15.00 6.02
C ASP A 132 -9.20 -15.27 5.78
N PRO A 133 -9.54 -16.24 4.91
CA PRO A 133 -10.94 -16.54 4.61
C PRO A 133 -11.75 -17.00 5.82
N GLU A 134 -11.11 -17.67 6.77
CA GLU A 134 -11.80 -18.15 8.00
C GLU A 134 -12.15 -16.98 8.92
N ALA A 135 -11.23 -16.02 9.08
CA ALA A 135 -11.47 -14.83 9.88
C ALA A 135 -12.33 -13.80 9.13
N ALA A 136 -12.42 -13.91 7.80
CA ALA A 136 -13.00 -12.91 6.90
C ALA A 136 -12.42 -11.53 7.17
N ASP A 137 -11.10 -11.47 7.31
CA ASP A 137 -10.35 -10.25 7.63
C ASP A 137 -8.88 -10.41 7.25
N PHE A 138 -8.17 -9.28 7.19
CA PHE A 138 -6.72 -9.27 7.05
C PHE A 138 -6.06 -9.56 8.39
N VAL A 139 -5.07 -10.44 8.35
CA VAL A 139 -4.29 -10.81 9.54
C VAL A 139 -2.81 -10.58 9.27
N GLU A 140 -2.08 -10.17 10.30
CA GLU A 140 -0.63 -9.99 10.18
C GLU A 140 0.04 -11.33 9.91
N THR A 141 0.96 -11.35 8.93
CA THR A 141 1.71 -12.54 8.54
C THR A 141 3.21 -12.28 8.72
N PRO A 142 4.01 -13.33 8.93
CA PRO A 142 5.47 -13.15 9.04
C PRO A 142 6.05 -12.48 7.80
N LEU A 143 6.94 -11.52 8.02
CA LEU A 143 7.66 -10.80 6.97
C LEU A 143 9.15 -10.93 7.22
N THR A 144 9.88 -11.46 6.23
CA THR A 144 11.33 -11.52 6.26
C THR A 144 11.90 -10.38 5.41
N ILE A 145 12.70 -9.53 6.04
CA ILE A 145 13.40 -8.43 5.37
C ILE A 145 14.85 -8.86 5.13
N GLU A 146 15.20 -8.94 3.87
CA GLU A 146 16.57 -9.28 3.46
C GLU A 146 17.34 -8.05 2.99
#